data_da577709b40440a4b79812acbec034f6
#
_entry.id   da577709b40440a4b79812acbec034f6
#
_cell.length_a   1.000
_cell.length_b   1.000
_cell.length_c   1.000
_cell.angle_alpha   90.00
_cell.angle_beta   90.00
_cell.angle_gamma   90.00
#
_symmetry.space_group_name_H-M   'P 1'
#
loop_
_entity.id
_entity.type
_entity.pdbx_description
1 polymer ?
#
loop_
_entity_poly.entity_id
_entity_poly.type
_entity_poly.pdbx_seq_one_letter_code
_entity_poly.pdbx_strand_id
1 'polypeptide(L)'
;MIPKKIHYCWFGGGPLPTDVKKCIDSWRKFCPDYEIIRWDESNFIISDQSNFVQSAYENKAWAFVSDYARLKIIYENGGIYLDTDVELIRNLDELLDHVAFFGAHQVNGLVATGLGFGSEKRTKILKELLRLYDNTDFDPCKKNELACPILNSVVFTDFGYQPSSKIVQTEYFTIYPAEYFDPIYVGANARNLLSEKTYSIHHYSASWTPGRVRIKNKIIRYIGRDKILQLKKI
;
A
#
# COMPACT_ATOMS: atom_id res chain seq x y z
N MET A 1 -15.49 -6.28 13.75
CA MET A 1 -15.84 -5.64 12.46
C MET A 1 -14.95 -4.43 12.23
N ILE A 2 -14.36 -4.31 11.06
CA ILE A 2 -13.49 -3.19 10.67
C ILE A 2 -14.34 -1.91 10.58
N PRO A 3 -13.92 -0.78 11.20
CA PRO A 3 -14.65 0.49 11.11
C PRO A 3 -14.73 1.04 9.68
N LYS A 4 -15.83 1.70 9.32
CA LYS A 4 -16.01 2.42 8.04
C LYS A 4 -15.16 3.70 7.99
N LYS A 5 -13.83 3.53 7.99
CA LYS A 5 -12.84 4.59 7.92
C LYS A 5 -11.80 4.25 6.86
N ILE A 6 -11.48 5.21 6.00
CA ILE A 6 -10.38 5.13 5.06
C ILE A 6 -9.29 6.09 5.51
N HIS A 7 -8.12 5.56 5.78
CA HIS A 7 -6.94 6.32 6.18
C HIS A 7 -5.94 6.40 5.03
N TYR A 8 -5.27 7.54 4.89
CA TYR A 8 -4.16 7.71 3.96
C TYR A 8 -3.10 8.64 4.53
N CYS A 9 -1.86 8.47 4.13
CA CYS A 9 -0.73 9.29 4.54
C CYS A 9 -0.31 10.26 3.44
N TRP A 10 0.05 11.50 3.84
CA TRP A 10 0.66 12.48 2.94
C TRP A 10 1.70 13.31 3.69
N PHE A 11 2.93 12.81 3.76
CA PHE A 11 4.06 13.47 4.43
C PHE A 11 4.85 14.36 3.47
N GLY A 12 5.62 15.32 4.01
CA GLY A 12 6.48 16.23 3.25
C GLY A 12 5.82 17.54 2.82
N GLY A 13 4.61 17.84 3.31
CA GLY A 13 3.99 19.17 3.25
C GLY A 13 3.54 19.68 1.87
N GLY A 14 3.70 18.91 0.80
CA GLY A 14 3.33 19.35 -0.55
C GLY A 14 1.82 19.28 -0.83
N PRO A 15 1.31 20.03 -1.84
CA PRO A 15 -0.07 19.94 -2.26
C PRO A 15 -0.37 18.57 -2.90
N LEU A 16 -1.60 18.08 -2.72
CA LEU A 16 -2.06 16.85 -3.36
C LEU A 16 -2.12 17.03 -4.90
N PRO A 17 -1.41 16.21 -5.68
CA PRO A 17 -1.50 16.20 -7.14
C PRO A 17 -2.91 15.84 -7.64
N THR A 18 -3.23 16.23 -8.87
CA THR A 18 -4.54 15.94 -9.48
C THR A 18 -4.85 14.44 -9.54
N ASP A 19 -3.85 13.61 -9.85
CA ASP A 19 -4.05 12.15 -9.93
C ASP A 19 -4.39 11.56 -8.55
N VAL A 20 -3.76 12.07 -7.47
CA VAL A 20 -4.09 11.70 -6.08
C VAL A 20 -5.52 12.11 -5.72
N LYS A 21 -5.92 13.32 -6.08
CA LYS A 21 -7.30 13.80 -5.84
C LYS A 21 -8.33 12.90 -6.52
N LYS A 22 -8.06 12.46 -7.76
CA LYS A 22 -8.96 11.52 -8.48
C LYS A 22 -9.10 10.19 -7.75
N CYS A 23 -8.01 9.65 -7.20
CA CYS A 23 -8.09 8.43 -6.38
C CYS A 23 -8.96 8.65 -5.14
N ILE A 24 -8.74 9.74 -4.41
CA ILE A 24 -9.57 10.08 -3.23
C ILE A 24 -11.04 10.31 -3.61
N ASP A 25 -11.31 10.92 -4.77
CA ASP A 25 -12.69 11.10 -5.26
C ASP A 25 -13.36 9.76 -5.59
N SER A 26 -12.59 8.76 -6.06
CA SER A 26 -13.13 7.40 -6.23
C SER A 26 -13.54 6.77 -4.88
N TRP A 27 -12.79 7.03 -3.80
CA TRP A 27 -13.15 6.53 -2.46
C TRP A 27 -14.47 7.10 -1.97
N ARG A 28 -14.69 8.42 -2.16
CA ARG A 28 -15.96 9.09 -1.84
C ARG A 28 -17.12 8.54 -2.67
N LYS A 29 -16.86 8.21 -3.94
CA LYS A 29 -17.85 7.67 -4.85
C LYS A 29 -18.30 6.26 -4.46
N PHE A 30 -17.36 5.36 -4.16
CA PHE A 30 -17.65 3.95 -3.90
C PHE A 30 -17.92 3.64 -2.43
N CYS A 31 -17.46 4.48 -1.50
CA CYS A 31 -17.63 4.36 -0.05
C CYS A 31 -18.16 5.69 0.54
N PRO A 32 -19.35 6.16 0.15
CA PRO A 32 -19.87 7.49 0.51
C PRO A 32 -20.13 7.67 2.01
N ASP A 33 -20.32 6.60 2.74
CA ASP A 33 -20.59 6.57 4.18
C ASP A 33 -19.34 6.29 5.03
N TYR A 34 -18.14 6.28 4.41
CA TYR A 34 -16.88 6.12 5.12
C TYR A 34 -16.28 7.49 5.48
N GLU A 35 -15.74 7.58 6.68
CA GLU A 35 -14.90 8.72 7.10
C GLU A 35 -13.53 8.61 6.41
N ILE A 36 -13.12 9.62 5.62
CA ILE A 36 -11.80 9.66 4.96
C ILE A 36 -10.86 10.55 5.78
N ILE A 37 -9.79 9.97 6.30
CA ILE A 37 -8.89 10.62 7.26
C ILE A 37 -7.49 10.73 6.65
N ARG A 38 -7.00 11.98 6.50
CA ARG A 38 -5.63 12.29 6.12
C ARG A 38 -4.73 12.27 7.34
N TRP A 39 -3.54 11.69 7.17
CA TRP A 39 -2.47 11.71 8.15
C TRP A 39 -1.24 12.40 7.56
N ASP A 40 -0.70 13.33 8.32
CA ASP A 40 0.52 14.08 8.01
C ASP A 40 1.20 14.51 9.32
N GLU A 41 2.21 15.37 9.23
CA GLU A 41 2.99 15.83 10.37
C GLU A 41 2.17 16.57 11.44
N SER A 42 0.96 17.02 11.12
CA SER A 42 0.08 17.73 12.07
C SER A 42 -0.64 16.80 13.06
N ASN A 43 -0.80 15.53 12.70
CA ASN A 43 -1.55 14.55 13.47
C ASN A 43 -0.85 13.18 13.63
N PHE A 44 0.34 13.01 13.05
CA PHE A 44 1.23 11.89 13.25
C PHE A 44 2.61 12.40 13.65
N ILE A 45 2.87 12.43 14.96
CA ILE A 45 4.10 13.03 15.53
C ILE A 45 5.28 12.09 15.28
N ILE A 46 6.20 12.49 14.41
CA ILE A 46 7.35 11.68 13.98
C ILE A 46 8.30 11.38 15.14
N SER A 47 8.55 12.34 16.04
CA SER A 47 9.45 12.17 17.20
C SER A 47 9.01 11.09 18.19
N ASP A 48 7.73 10.76 18.19
CA ASP A 48 7.14 9.76 19.08
C ASP A 48 7.16 8.34 18.50
N GLN A 49 7.69 8.20 17.27
CA GLN A 49 7.74 6.93 16.56
C GLN A 49 9.11 6.25 16.69
N SER A 50 9.23 5.04 16.14
CA SER A 50 10.47 4.26 16.13
C SER A 50 11.62 4.97 15.41
N ASN A 51 12.86 4.56 15.70
CA ASN A 51 14.05 5.06 15.02
C ASN A 51 13.98 4.86 13.49
N PHE A 52 13.34 3.79 13.03
CA PHE A 52 13.09 3.56 11.60
C PHE A 52 12.36 4.74 10.96
N VAL A 53 11.26 5.19 11.58
CA VAL A 53 10.45 6.29 11.05
C VAL A 53 11.18 7.61 11.10
N GLN A 54 11.83 7.92 12.23
CA GLN A 54 12.58 9.16 12.41
C GLN A 54 13.70 9.26 11.37
N SER A 55 14.53 8.21 11.21
CA SER A 55 15.57 8.15 10.19
C SER A 55 15.02 8.22 8.77
N ALA A 56 13.92 7.53 8.46
CA ALA A 56 13.28 7.61 7.15
C ALA A 56 12.78 9.04 6.85
N TYR A 57 12.22 9.71 7.86
CA TYR A 57 11.74 11.09 7.73
C TYR A 57 12.90 12.08 7.49
N GLU A 58 13.99 12.01 8.25
CA GLU A 58 15.20 12.82 8.07
C GLU A 58 15.78 12.67 6.66
N ASN A 59 15.74 11.46 6.11
CA ASN A 59 16.16 11.15 4.75
C ASN A 59 15.14 11.49 3.67
N LYS A 60 13.98 12.09 4.03
CA LYS A 60 12.86 12.40 3.12
C LYS A 60 12.37 11.16 2.34
N ALA A 61 12.48 10.01 2.96
CA ALA A 61 12.06 8.72 2.39
C ALA A 61 10.57 8.47 2.70
N TRP A 62 9.69 9.33 2.20
CA TRP A 62 8.27 9.41 2.56
C TRP A 62 7.51 8.08 2.41
N ALA A 63 7.90 7.25 1.44
CA ALA A 63 7.32 5.91 1.27
C ALA A 63 7.54 5.06 2.53
N PHE A 64 8.76 5.03 3.07
CA PHE A 64 9.11 4.26 4.27
C PHE A 64 8.46 4.83 5.54
N VAL A 65 8.33 6.16 5.62
CA VAL A 65 7.53 6.79 6.68
C VAL A 65 6.09 6.29 6.62
N SER A 66 5.49 6.28 5.42
CA SER A 66 4.13 5.79 5.20
C SER A 66 4.00 4.28 5.45
N ASP A 67 5.05 3.47 5.15
CA ASP A 67 5.05 2.02 5.38
C ASP A 67 4.85 1.66 6.86
N TYR A 68 5.47 2.39 7.76
CA TYR A 68 5.24 2.24 9.20
C TYR A 68 3.93 2.91 9.64
N ALA A 69 3.73 4.18 9.24
CA ALA A 69 2.60 4.98 9.71
C ALA A 69 1.26 4.29 9.42
N ARG A 70 1.08 3.69 8.24
CA ARG A 70 -0.14 2.95 7.89
C ARG A 70 -0.46 1.83 8.85
N LEU A 71 0.56 1.08 9.29
CA LEU A 71 0.41 -0.01 10.25
C LEU A 71 0.02 0.52 11.63
N LYS A 72 0.70 1.57 12.10
CA LYS A 72 0.45 2.21 13.39
C LYS A 72 -0.94 2.82 13.47
N ILE A 73 -1.34 3.53 12.43
CA ILE A 73 -2.65 4.18 12.32
C ILE A 73 -3.77 3.13 12.39
N ILE A 74 -3.69 2.07 11.59
CA ILE A 74 -4.71 1.04 11.58
C ILE A 74 -4.69 0.22 12.87
N TYR A 75 -3.52 -0.04 13.45
CA TYR A 75 -3.42 -0.71 14.74
C TYR A 75 -4.18 0.06 15.85
N GLU A 76 -4.06 1.39 15.86
CA GLU A 76 -4.69 2.23 16.90
C GLU A 76 -6.15 2.54 16.62
N ASN A 77 -6.53 2.73 15.36
CA ASN A 77 -7.84 3.22 14.96
C ASN A 77 -8.76 2.15 14.36
N GLY A 78 -8.20 1.06 13.84
CA GLY A 78 -8.91 0.17 12.92
C GLY A 78 -9.22 0.89 11.60
N GLY A 79 -9.94 0.23 10.71
CA GLY A 79 -10.33 0.81 9.42
C GLY A 79 -9.52 0.26 8.27
N ILE A 80 -9.56 0.95 7.14
CA ILE A 80 -8.91 0.56 5.89
C ILE A 80 -7.86 1.62 5.55
N TYR A 81 -6.68 1.18 5.14
CA TYR A 81 -5.63 2.04 4.61
C TYR A 81 -5.54 1.88 3.09
N LEU A 82 -5.45 2.99 2.39
CA LEU A 82 -5.19 3.05 0.96
C LEU A 82 -4.02 4.00 0.69
N ASP A 83 -3.07 3.59 -0.16
CA ASP A 83 -2.09 4.54 -0.70
C ASP A 83 -2.79 5.55 -1.60
N THR A 84 -2.23 6.76 -1.69
CA THR A 84 -2.84 7.89 -2.40
C THR A 84 -2.96 7.71 -3.92
N ASP A 85 -2.40 6.64 -4.45
CA ASP A 85 -2.51 6.24 -5.85
C ASP A 85 -3.30 4.93 -6.05
N VAL A 86 -4.11 4.58 -5.07
CA VAL A 86 -5.10 3.49 -5.16
C VAL A 86 -6.45 4.07 -5.59
N GLU A 87 -6.96 3.64 -6.72
CA GLU A 87 -8.30 3.97 -7.22
C GLU A 87 -9.27 2.86 -6.82
N LEU A 88 -10.37 3.20 -6.14
CA LEU A 88 -11.46 2.26 -5.91
C LEU A 88 -12.35 2.17 -7.16
N ILE A 89 -12.79 0.95 -7.47
CA ILE A 89 -13.76 0.67 -8.53
C ILE A 89 -14.98 -0.12 -8.02
N ARG A 90 -14.97 -0.46 -6.72
CA ARG A 90 -16.04 -1.19 -6.02
C ARG A 90 -16.11 -0.75 -4.55
N ASN A 91 -17.29 -0.90 -3.94
CA ASN A 91 -17.50 -0.69 -2.51
C ASN A 91 -16.72 -1.74 -1.66
N LEU A 92 -16.31 -1.36 -0.45
CA LEU A 92 -15.49 -2.19 0.44
C LEU A 92 -16.26 -2.86 1.59
N ASP A 93 -17.59 -2.73 1.64
CA ASP A 93 -18.41 -3.23 2.76
C ASP A 93 -18.26 -4.73 3.00
N GLU A 94 -18.11 -5.53 1.95
CA GLU A 94 -17.91 -6.99 2.05
C GLU A 94 -16.62 -7.38 2.79
N LEU A 95 -15.67 -6.44 2.92
CA LEU A 95 -14.38 -6.66 3.57
C LEU A 95 -14.39 -6.36 5.07
N LEU A 96 -15.46 -5.72 5.57
CA LEU A 96 -15.52 -5.24 6.96
C LEU A 96 -15.67 -6.35 8.01
N ASP A 97 -16.14 -7.52 7.61
CA ASP A 97 -16.35 -8.66 8.53
C ASP A 97 -15.08 -9.46 8.83
N HIS A 98 -13.96 -9.13 8.17
CA HIS A 98 -12.67 -9.73 8.49
C HIS A 98 -12.07 -9.18 9.78
N VAL A 99 -11.27 -9.99 10.48
CA VAL A 99 -10.36 -9.51 11.53
C VAL A 99 -9.32 -8.57 10.94
N ALA A 100 -8.70 -9.01 9.84
CA ALA A 100 -7.83 -8.20 8.97
C ALA A 100 -7.85 -8.77 7.56
N PHE A 101 -7.70 -7.91 6.55
CA PHE A 101 -7.50 -8.34 5.16
C PHE A 101 -6.34 -7.59 4.52
N PHE A 102 -5.70 -8.23 3.54
CA PHE A 102 -4.56 -7.68 2.80
C PHE A 102 -4.63 -8.07 1.33
N GLY A 103 -4.03 -7.24 0.46
CA GLY A 103 -3.80 -7.56 -0.94
C GLY A 103 -2.40 -8.14 -1.18
N ALA A 104 -2.31 -9.14 -2.07
CA ALA A 104 -1.05 -9.69 -2.54
C ALA A 104 -0.60 -9.02 -3.84
N HIS A 105 0.71 -8.81 -3.97
CA HIS A 105 1.33 -8.21 -5.16
C HIS A 105 1.35 -9.18 -6.34
N GLN A 106 1.06 -8.69 -7.55
CA GLN A 106 0.91 -9.53 -8.74
C GLN A 106 2.16 -10.33 -9.11
N VAL A 107 3.34 -9.75 -8.93
CA VAL A 107 4.58 -10.35 -9.46
C VAL A 107 5.10 -11.50 -8.59
N ASN A 108 5.05 -11.34 -7.27
CA ASN A 108 5.68 -12.27 -6.34
C ASN A 108 4.72 -12.86 -5.30
N GLY A 109 3.46 -12.42 -5.30
CA GLY A 109 2.46 -12.89 -4.34
C GLY A 109 2.70 -12.44 -2.91
N LEU A 110 3.69 -11.59 -2.64
CA LEU A 110 3.93 -11.05 -1.30
C LEU A 110 2.86 -10.05 -0.91
N VAL A 111 2.57 -9.95 0.37
CA VAL A 111 1.61 -8.98 0.90
C VAL A 111 2.19 -7.57 0.83
N ALA A 112 1.48 -6.67 0.16
CA ALA A 112 1.87 -5.27 0.02
C ALA A 112 0.81 -4.36 0.64
N THR A 113 1.09 -3.81 1.82
CA THR A 113 0.15 -2.96 2.57
C THR A 113 -0.18 -1.64 1.88
N GLY A 114 0.56 -1.26 0.83
CA GLY A 114 0.26 -0.11 -0.02
C GLY A 114 -0.87 -0.33 -1.02
N LEU A 115 -1.18 -1.59 -1.38
CA LEU A 115 -2.27 -1.93 -2.30
C LEU A 115 -3.66 -1.66 -1.71
N GLY A 116 -3.74 -1.61 -0.39
CA GLY A 116 -4.93 -1.55 0.41
C GLY A 116 -4.99 -2.72 1.39
N PHE A 117 -5.27 -2.42 2.63
CA PHE A 117 -5.56 -3.40 3.68
C PHE A 117 -6.49 -2.80 4.72
N GLY A 118 -7.16 -3.64 5.46
CA GLY A 118 -7.98 -3.21 6.58
C GLY A 118 -7.85 -4.15 7.76
N SER A 119 -8.10 -3.63 8.94
CA SER A 119 -8.04 -4.42 10.17
C SER A 119 -8.90 -3.82 11.27
N GLU A 120 -9.37 -4.67 12.17
CA GLU A 120 -9.80 -4.25 13.49
C GLU A 120 -8.62 -3.65 14.26
N LYS A 121 -8.93 -2.93 15.35
CA LYS A 121 -7.90 -2.36 16.23
C LYS A 121 -7.10 -3.46 16.92
N ARG A 122 -5.80 -3.21 17.11
CA ARG A 122 -4.90 -3.98 17.97
C ARG A 122 -4.82 -5.48 17.64
N THR A 123 -4.97 -5.83 16.35
CA THR A 123 -4.82 -7.21 15.91
C THR A 123 -3.39 -7.70 16.08
N LYS A 124 -3.24 -9.01 16.28
CA LYS A 124 -1.95 -9.66 16.51
C LYS A 124 -1.00 -9.48 15.32
N ILE A 125 -1.53 -9.61 14.10
CA ILE A 125 -0.72 -9.44 12.88
C ILE A 125 -0.12 -8.03 12.78
N LEU A 126 -0.90 -6.97 13.04
CA LEU A 126 -0.39 -5.60 12.99
C LEU A 126 0.61 -5.32 14.11
N LYS A 127 0.42 -5.92 15.30
CA LYS A 127 1.37 -5.82 16.40
C LYS A 127 2.74 -6.40 16.02
N GLU A 128 2.78 -7.58 15.40
CA GLU A 128 4.05 -8.19 15.00
C GLU A 128 4.69 -7.45 13.81
N LEU A 129 3.89 -6.93 12.87
CA LEU A 129 4.42 -6.05 11.82
C LEU A 129 5.07 -4.80 12.42
N LEU A 130 4.41 -4.11 13.35
CA LEU A 130 5.00 -2.94 14.03
C LEU A 130 6.28 -3.30 14.78
N ARG A 131 6.27 -4.42 15.52
CA ARG A 131 7.46 -4.92 16.22
C ARG A 131 8.64 -5.16 15.28
N LEU A 132 8.39 -5.66 14.06
CA LEU A 132 9.41 -5.83 13.05
C LEU A 132 10.07 -4.49 12.70
N TYR A 133 9.27 -3.44 12.41
CA TYR A 133 9.78 -2.11 12.11
C TYR A 133 10.49 -1.46 13.31
N ASP A 134 9.98 -1.65 14.54
CA ASP A 134 10.59 -1.12 15.76
C ASP A 134 11.98 -1.72 16.03
N ASN A 135 12.26 -2.93 15.52
CA ASN A 135 13.55 -3.62 15.63
C ASN A 135 14.38 -3.57 14.33
N THR A 136 13.99 -2.73 13.37
CA THR A 136 14.69 -2.56 12.09
C THR A 136 15.22 -1.13 12.00
N ASP A 137 16.50 -0.98 11.65
CA ASP A 137 17.08 0.33 11.36
C ASP A 137 16.82 0.71 9.90
N PHE A 138 16.42 1.97 9.66
CA PHE A 138 16.31 2.48 8.31
C PHE A 138 17.70 2.82 7.75
N ASP A 139 18.09 2.13 6.67
CA ASP A 139 19.32 2.38 5.91
C ASP A 139 18.96 2.81 4.48
N PRO A 140 19.27 4.07 4.08
CA PRO A 140 18.97 4.56 2.73
C PRO A 140 19.74 3.79 1.63
N CYS A 141 20.77 3.02 1.95
CA CYS A 141 21.49 2.17 1.01
C CYS A 141 20.79 0.81 0.80
N LYS A 142 19.93 0.39 1.73
CA LYS A 142 19.22 -0.91 1.72
C LYS A 142 17.73 -0.81 1.34
N LYS A 143 17.32 0.22 0.63
CA LYS A 143 15.90 0.47 0.30
C LYS A 143 15.19 -0.71 -0.36
N ASN A 144 15.88 -1.51 -1.14
CA ASN A 144 15.29 -2.69 -1.78
C ASN A 144 14.95 -3.80 -0.77
N GLU A 145 15.80 -3.98 0.25
CA GLU A 145 15.60 -4.97 1.32
C GLU A 145 14.51 -4.52 2.29
N LEU A 146 14.41 -3.20 2.52
CA LEU A 146 13.45 -2.56 3.40
C LEU A 146 12.09 -2.28 2.71
N ALA A 147 11.95 -2.59 1.42
CA ALA A 147 10.69 -2.41 0.72
C ALA A 147 9.56 -3.18 1.41
N CYS A 148 8.43 -2.51 1.64
CA CYS A 148 7.30 -3.01 2.43
C CYS A 148 6.92 -4.47 2.13
N PRO A 149 6.75 -4.94 0.87
CA PRO A 149 6.39 -6.34 0.62
C PRO A 149 7.46 -7.34 1.08
N ILE A 150 8.75 -6.96 0.97
CA ILE A 150 9.87 -7.82 1.33
C ILE A 150 10.02 -7.86 2.86
N LEU A 151 10.06 -6.71 3.51
CA LEU A 151 10.19 -6.62 4.96
C LEU A 151 9.01 -7.32 5.66
N ASN A 152 7.80 -7.03 5.25
CA ASN A 152 6.59 -7.61 5.85
C ASN A 152 6.47 -9.12 5.62
N SER A 153 7.08 -9.67 4.54
CA SER A 153 7.00 -11.10 4.22
C SER A 153 7.50 -11.99 5.35
N VAL A 154 8.44 -11.53 6.16
CA VAL A 154 8.96 -12.24 7.33
C VAL A 154 7.81 -12.59 8.28
N VAL A 155 7.03 -11.57 8.70
CA VAL A 155 5.91 -11.78 9.63
C VAL A 155 4.80 -12.63 8.99
N PHE A 156 4.42 -12.36 7.75
CA PHE A 156 3.37 -13.17 7.10
C PHE A 156 3.78 -14.63 6.95
N THR A 157 5.06 -14.92 6.70
CA THR A 157 5.60 -16.29 6.63
C THR A 157 5.54 -16.96 8.00
N ASP A 158 5.90 -16.26 9.09
CA ASP A 158 5.80 -16.77 10.46
C ASP A 158 4.35 -17.11 10.87
N PHE A 159 3.37 -16.39 10.29
CA PHE A 159 1.94 -16.70 10.43
C PHE A 159 1.43 -17.75 9.43
N GLY A 160 2.34 -18.43 8.70
CA GLY A 160 2.01 -19.55 7.81
C GLY A 160 1.54 -19.15 6.42
N TYR A 161 1.64 -17.87 6.03
CA TYR A 161 1.30 -17.45 4.67
C TYR A 161 2.35 -17.89 3.65
N GLN A 162 1.87 -18.44 2.54
CA GLN A 162 2.65 -18.69 1.33
C GLN A 162 1.93 -18.06 0.13
N PRO A 163 2.68 -17.47 -0.84
CA PRO A 163 2.10 -16.90 -2.04
C PRO A 163 1.12 -17.84 -2.74
N SER A 164 -0.08 -17.35 -3.03
CA SER A 164 -1.17 -18.15 -3.58
C SER A 164 -1.97 -17.36 -4.62
N SER A 165 -2.48 -18.04 -5.64
CA SER A 165 -3.48 -17.50 -6.57
C SER A 165 -4.92 -17.59 -6.05
N LYS A 166 -5.12 -18.15 -4.85
CA LYS A 166 -6.42 -18.25 -4.18
C LYS A 166 -6.42 -17.37 -2.94
N ILE A 167 -7.61 -17.04 -2.45
CA ILE A 167 -7.77 -16.40 -1.15
C ILE A 167 -7.23 -17.35 -0.07
N VAL A 168 -6.36 -16.81 0.79
CA VAL A 168 -5.82 -17.51 1.95
C VAL A 168 -6.45 -16.90 3.20
N GLN A 169 -7.15 -17.71 3.97
CA GLN A 169 -7.81 -17.29 5.20
C GLN A 169 -7.23 -18.06 6.39
N THR A 170 -6.91 -17.33 7.44
CA THR A 170 -6.45 -17.84 8.74
C THR A 170 -7.33 -17.26 9.85
N GLU A 171 -7.06 -17.60 11.10
CA GLU A 171 -7.70 -16.95 12.25
C GLU A 171 -7.28 -15.48 12.44
N TYR A 172 -6.15 -15.06 11.84
CA TYR A 172 -5.57 -13.72 12.03
C TYR A 172 -5.85 -12.77 10.88
N PHE A 173 -6.02 -13.30 9.66
CA PHE A 173 -6.19 -12.48 8.46
C PHE A 173 -6.73 -13.26 7.27
N THR A 174 -7.21 -12.50 6.29
CA THR A 174 -7.53 -12.97 4.94
C THR A 174 -6.62 -12.25 3.93
N ILE A 175 -5.91 -13.00 3.07
CA ILE A 175 -5.11 -12.45 1.98
C ILE A 175 -5.78 -12.72 0.65
N TYR A 176 -6.01 -11.67 -0.09
CA TYR A 176 -6.60 -11.69 -1.42
C TYR A 176 -5.51 -11.71 -2.49
N PRO A 177 -5.61 -12.58 -3.51
CA PRO A 177 -4.69 -12.57 -4.64
C PRO A 177 -4.79 -11.27 -5.45
N ALA A 178 -3.81 -11.03 -6.31
CA ALA A 178 -3.65 -9.77 -7.04
C ALA A 178 -4.87 -9.32 -7.85
N GLU A 179 -5.72 -10.23 -8.31
CA GLU A 179 -6.97 -9.93 -9.01
C GLU A 179 -7.85 -8.91 -8.25
N TYR A 180 -7.77 -8.89 -6.93
CA TYR A 180 -8.63 -8.07 -6.07
C TYR A 180 -8.11 -6.65 -5.85
N PHE A 181 -6.77 -6.45 -5.70
CA PHE A 181 -6.18 -5.17 -5.30
C PHE A 181 -5.00 -4.72 -6.18
N ASP A 182 -4.42 -5.61 -6.99
CA ASP A 182 -3.29 -5.33 -7.88
C ASP A 182 -3.51 -5.94 -9.28
N PRO A 183 -4.69 -5.69 -9.91
CA PRO A 183 -5.05 -6.34 -11.16
C PRO A 183 -4.22 -5.87 -12.35
N ILE A 184 -3.66 -4.65 -12.27
CA ILE A 184 -2.90 -4.02 -13.37
C ILE A 184 -1.52 -3.62 -12.84
N TYR A 185 -0.52 -4.42 -13.16
CA TYR A 185 0.87 -4.12 -12.84
C TYR A 185 1.62 -3.63 -14.08
N VAL A 186 2.68 -2.84 -13.87
CA VAL A 186 3.53 -2.31 -14.93
C VAL A 186 4.93 -2.89 -14.81
N GLY A 187 5.28 -3.84 -15.65
CA GLY A 187 6.60 -4.46 -15.63
C GLY A 187 6.70 -5.69 -16.54
N ALA A 188 7.86 -6.31 -16.54
CA ALA A 188 8.02 -7.62 -17.18
C ALA A 188 7.09 -8.64 -16.50
N ASN A 189 6.39 -9.45 -17.29
CA ASN A 189 5.39 -10.43 -16.83
C ASN A 189 4.09 -9.83 -16.23
N ALA A 190 3.82 -8.53 -16.43
CA ALA A 190 2.55 -7.92 -16.04
C ALA A 190 1.38 -8.57 -16.79
N ARG A 191 0.30 -8.87 -16.05
CA ARG A 191 -0.96 -9.37 -16.59
C ARG A 191 -2.06 -8.36 -16.31
N ASN A 192 -3.06 -8.31 -17.18
CA ASN A 192 -4.31 -7.66 -16.84
C ASN A 192 -5.23 -8.71 -16.19
N LEU A 193 -5.43 -8.58 -14.87
CA LEU A 193 -6.27 -9.45 -14.06
C LEU A 193 -7.59 -8.76 -13.67
N LEU A 194 -7.92 -7.62 -14.30
CA LEU A 194 -9.12 -6.86 -13.99
C LEU A 194 -10.37 -7.73 -14.21
N SER A 195 -11.22 -7.79 -13.20
CA SER A 195 -12.46 -8.59 -13.22
C SER A 195 -13.52 -7.96 -12.31
N GLU A 196 -14.71 -8.57 -12.27
CA GLU A 196 -15.79 -8.17 -11.35
C GLU A 196 -15.43 -8.33 -9.86
N LYS A 197 -14.39 -9.10 -9.54
CA LYS A 197 -13.90 -9.29 -8.17
C LYS A 197 -12.97 -8.15 -7.71
N THR A 198 -12.49 -7.32 -8.63
CA THR A 198 -11.53 -6.26 -8.32
C THR A 198 -12.17 -5.15 -7.51
N TYR A 199 -11.57 -4.84 -6.35
CA TYR A 199 -11.97 -3.71 -5.50
C TYR A 199 -11.24 -2.43 -5.87
N SER A 200 -9.95 -2.53 -6.20
CA SER A 200 -9.10 -1.37 -6.46
C SER A 200 -8.04 -1.60 -7.52
N ILE A 201 -7.50 -0.50 -8.04
CA ILE A 201 -6.37 -0.47 -8.96
C ILE A 201 -5.27 0.39 -8.33
N HIS A 202 -4.10 -0.20 -8.08
CA HIS A 202 -2.93 0.54 -7.63
C HIS A 202 -2.16 1.09 -8.84
N HIS A 203 -2.01 2.41 -8.88
CA HIS A 203 -1.45 3.09 -10.06
C HIS A 203 0.07 3.18 -10.07
N TYR A 204 0.80 2.78 -9.03
CA TYR A 204 2.27 2.86 -8.94
C TYR A 204 2.81 4.22 -9.40
N SER A 205 2.11 5.31 -9.05
CA SER A 205 2.42 6.66 -9.54
C SER A 205 3.70 7.23 -8.93
N ALA A 206 4.18 6.62 -7.84
CA ALA A 206 5.38 7.02 -7.13
C ALA A 206 5.43 8.55 -6.95
N SER A 207 4.35 9.10 -6.38
CA SER A 207 4.10 10.56 -6.28
C SER A 207 5.22 11.33 -5.56
N TRP A 208 6.01 10.64 -4.76
CA TRP A 208 7.20 11.14 -4.06
C TRP A 208 8.46 11.24 -4.94
N THR A 209 8.44 10.72 -6.18
CA THR A 209 9.60 10.81 -7.06
C THR A 209 9.60 12.10 -7.87
N PRO A 210 10.80 12.63 -8.25
CA PRO A 210 10.90 13.83 -9.09
C PRO A 210 10.10 13.70 -10.39
N GLY A 211 9.48 14.80 -10.84
CA GLY A 211 8.55 14.82 -11.98
C GLY A 211 9.07 14.16 -13.27
N ARG A 212 10.39 14.25 -13.54
CA ARG A 212 11.03 13.59 -14.70
C ARG A 212 10.93 12.07 -14.63
N VAL A 213 11.06 11.47 -13.43
CA VAL A 213 10.94 10.03 -13.23
C VAL A 213 9.47 9.60 -13.36
N ARG A 214 8.54 10.41 -12.84
CA ARG A 214 7.09 10.18 -12.98
C ARG A 214 6.64 10.17 -14.43
N ILE A 215 7.12 11.11 -15.25
CA ILE A 215 6.81 11.18 -16.69
C ILE A 215 7.35 9.93 -17.38
N LYS A 216 8.59 9.53 -17.10
CA LYS A 216 9.19 8.31 -17.63
C LYS A 216 8.37 7.06 -17.27
N ASN A 217 7.95 6.92 -16.01
CA ASN A 217 7.14 5.80 -15.55
C ASN A 217 5.74 5.81 -16.21
N LYS A 218 5.14 6.99 -16.39
CA LYS A 218 3.87 7.16 -17.10
C LYS A 218 3.98 6.73 -18.58
N ILE A 219 5.06 7.10 -19.25
CA ILE A 219 5.33 6.71 -20.64
C ILE A 219 5.56 5.18 -20.75
N ILE A 220 6.34 4.60 -19.84
CA ILE A 220 6.57 3.14 -19.77
C ILE A 220 5.24 2.39 -19.59
N ARG A 221 4.35 2.93 -18.77
CA ARG A 221 3.02 2.38 -18.53
C ARG A 221 2.13 2.36 -19.78
N TYR A 222 2.14 3.45 -20.58
CA TYR A 222 1.30 3.55 -21.78
C TYR A 222 1.86 2.81 -23.00
N ILE A 223 3.17 2.76 -23.17
CA ILE A 223 3.83 2.22 -24.38
C ILE A 223 4.31 0.78 -24.17
N GLY A 224 4.46 0.33 -22.91
CA GLY A 224 5.10 -0.93 -22.55
C GLY A 224 6.64 -0.84 -22.63
N ARG A 225 7.30 -1.49 -21.67
CA ARG A 225 8.77 -1.46 -21.54
C ARG A 225 9.49 -2.01 -22.78
N ASP A 226 8.93 -3.03 -23.39
CA ASP A 226 9.53 -3.73 -24.54
C ASP A 226 9.53 -2.85 -25.79
N LYS A 227 8.48 -2.06 -26.04
CA LYS A 227 8.46 -1.10 -27.15
C LYS A 227 9.48 0.05 -26.95
N ILE A 228 9.70 0.48 -25.71
CA ILE A 228 10.71 1.52 -25.40
C ILE A 228 12.12 0.98 -25.58
N LEU A 229 12.38 -0.29 -25.23
CA LEU A 229 13.69 -0.92 -25.46
C LEU A 229 13.97 -1.15 -26.94
N GLN A 230 12.95 -1.41 -27.77
CA GLN A 230 13.09 -1.46 -29.22
C GLN A 230 13.39 -0.10 -29.84
N LEU A 231 12.78 0.99 -29.34
CA LEU A 231 13.05 2.37 -29.79
C LEU A 231 14.44 2.90 -29.42
N LYS A 232 15.11 2.29 -28.42
CA LYS A 232 16.49 2.65 -28.05
C LYS A 232 17.58 1.89 -28.80
N LYS A 233 17.19 0.94 -29.66
CA LYS A 233 18.11 0.15 -30.49
C LYS A 233 18.18 0.65 -31.96
N ILE A 234 17.48 1.75 -32.26
CA ILE A 234 17.58 2.55 -33.49
C ILE A 234 18.34 3.84 -33.17
#